data_e28af8542cd2e89a10fdae43897339cd
#
_entry.id   e28af8542cd2e89a10fdae43897339cd
#
_cell.length_a   1.000
_cell.length_b   1.000
_cell.length_c   1.000
_cell.angle_alpha   90.00
_cell.angle_beta   90.00
_cell.angle_gamma   90.00
#
_symmetry.space_group_name_H-M   'P 1'
#
loop_
_entity.id
_entity.type
_entity.pdbx_description
1 polymer ?
#
loop_
_entity_poly.entity_id
_entity_poly.type
_entity_poly.pdbx_seq_one_letter_code
_entity_poly.pdbx_strand_id
1 'polypeptide(L)'
;MRISRREAFAPAAAALAAAAGSEPALATPAVAPAAGPLLPPQPEAGLLFSCKYGMTTGATLEERLASAHAAGMDGVDFDDAASVSPPQLREAALATGTFIHGAINHAHWQQTLTSPDAAVRAAALDNLKHCIRVSHAAGGSGVLLVIGTKKDGPEGPDRARDEILKAVPLAAALGQRILFENVWNGLFYEDDGPRNQPVGPWADYIDSFRSPWIGAFFDLGNHARYGDVAEWVRGLGPRIVKLDIKGYSNARADSAGRGKGFVDIADADIEWTTVRAALREIGFTGWVSAEVGGGDTARLRSVLEQMKRALLG
;
A
#
# COMPACT_ATOMS: atom_id res chain seq x y z
N MET A 1 -35.35 37.44 -35.68
CA MET A 1 -36.65 36.77 -35.48
C MET A 1 -36.59 36.06 -34.13
N ARG A 2 -37.34 36.63 -33.14
CA ARG A 2 -37.46 36.10 -31.78
C ARG A 2 -38.39 34.89 -31.80
N ILE A 3 -38.13 33.85 -31.03
CA ILE A 3 -39.16 33.13 -30.26
C ILE A 3 -38.51 32.47 -29.05
N SER A 4 -38.94 32.88 -27.86
CA SER A 4 -38.77 32.26 -26.56
C SER A 4 -39.82 31.15 -26.35
N ARG A 5 -39.48 30.10 -25.61
CA ARG A 5 -40.45 29.43 -24.73
C ARG A 5 -39.75 28.64 -23.63
N ARG A 6 -39.93 29.16 -22.41
CA ARG A 6 -39.87 28.39 -21.17
C ARG A 6 -41.14 27.58 -21.05
N GLU A 7 -41.07 26.31 -20.72
CA GLU A 7 -42.19 25.59 -20.11
C GLU A 7 -41.70 24.90 -18.85
N ALA A 8 -42.34 25.30 -17.74
CA ALA A 8 -42.18 24.71 -16.41
C ALA A 8 -43.05 23.47 -16.30
N PHE A 9 -42.49 22.37 -15.77
CA PHE A 9 -43.31 21.26 -15.28
C PHE A 9 -43.26 21.21 -13.76
N ALA A 10 -44.43 21.37 -13.14
CA ALA A 10 -44.67 21.18 -11.73
C ALA A 10 -44.82 19.67 -11.42
N PRO A 11 -44.37 19.17 -10.26
CA PRO A 11 -44.64 17.81 -9.87
C PRO A 11 -45.97 17.64 -9.17
N ALA A 12 -46.73 16.65 -9.61
CA ALA A 12 -47.95 16.21 -8.92
C ALA A 12 -47.58 15.39 -7.67
N ALA A 13 -48.01 15.84 -6.52
CA ALA A 13 -47.93 15.10 -5.27
C ALA A 13 -49.01 14.02 -5.23
N ALA A 14 -48.62 12.75 -5.22
CA ALA A 14 -49.48 11.63 -4.84
C ALA A 14 -49.11 11.17 -3.42
N ALA A 15 -49.99 11.43 -2.48
CA ALA A 15 -49.88 10.92 -1.13
C ALA A 15 -50.24 9.43 -1.10
N LEU A 16 -49.26 8.56 -0.81
CA LEU A 16 -49.52 7.21 -0.35
C LEU A 16 -49.18 7.15 1.12
N ALA A 17 -50.19 6.91 1.95
CA ALA A 17 -50.01 6.54 3.33
C ALA A 17 -49.47 5.11 3.41
N ALA A 18 -48.21 4.97 3.80
CA ALA A 18 -47.61 3.67 4.12
C ALA A 18 -47.57 3.51 5.62
N ALA A 19 -48.12 2.41 6.12
CA ALA A 19 -48.10 2.00 7.49
C ALA A 19 -46.63 1.81 7.95
N ALA A 20 -46.28 2.48 9.02
CA ALA A 20 -44.98 2.30 9.69
C ALA A 20 -44.95 0.97 10.41
N GLY A 21 -44.44 -0.06 9.73
CA GLY A 21 -43.87 -1.22 10.38
C GLY A 21 -42.45 -0.87 10.81
N SER A 22 -42.23 -0.70 12.12
CA SER A 22 -40.89 -0.55 12.69
C SER A 22 -40.18 -1.90 12.60
N GLU A 23 -39.38 -2.12 11.58
CA GLU A 23 -38.35 -3.17 11.62
C GLU A 23 -37.37 -2.85 12.76
N PRO A 24 -37.02 -3.85 13.61
CA PRO A 24 -36.00 -3.62 14.60
C PRO A 24 -34.68 -3.33 13.87
N ALA A 25 -34.13 -2.14 14.07
CA ALA A 25 -32.81 -1.81 13.65
C ALA A 25 -31.85 -2.88 14.22
N LEU A 26 -31.24 -3.67 13.36
CA LEU A 26 -30.12 -4.54 13.74
C LEU A 26 -29.05 -3.61 14.31
N ALA A 27 -28.90 -3.65 15.64
CA ALA A 27 -27.85 -2.93 16.33
C ALA A 27 -26.51 -3.42 15.77
N THR A 28 -25.81 -2.54 15.08
CA THR A 28 -24.42 -2.79 14.68
C THR A 28 -23.66 -3.13 15.95
N PRO A 29 -22.96 -4.27 16.04
CA PRO A 29 -22.21 -4.59 17.24
C PRO A 29 -21.17 -3.49 17.46
N ALA A 30 -21.31 -2.75 18.56
CA ALA A 30 -20.30 -1.78 18.96
C ALA A 30 -18.99 -2.55 19.14
N VAL A 31 -17.96 -2.15 18.42
CA VAL A 31 -16.61 -2.69 18.64
C VAL A 31 -16.25 -2.32 20.09
N ALA A 32 -16.20 -3.32 20.96
CA ALA A 32 -15.78 -3.09 22.34
C ALA A 32 -14.31 -2.60 22.31
N PRO A 33 -13.96 -1.54 23.05
CA PRO A 33 -12.59 -1.08 23.12
C PRO A 33 -11.69 -2.22 23.62
N ALA A 34 -10.53 -2.39 22.98
CA ALA A 34 -9.56 -3.38 23.38
C ALA A 34 -9.20 -3.18 24.87
N ALA A 35 -9.41 -4.22 25.68
CA ALA A 35 -9.12 -4.14 27.11
C ALA A 35 -7.61 -4.30 27.34
N GLY A 36 -6.94 -3.24 27.77
CA GLY A 36 -5.52 -3.26 28.14
C GLY A 36 -4.60 -2.50 27.16
N PRO A 37 -3.30 -2.52 27.44
CA PRO A 37 -2.33 -1.84 26.57
C PRO A 37 -2.24 -2.53 25.20
N LEU A 38 -2.14 -1.73 24.14
CA LEU A 38 -1.83 -2.22 22.79
C LEU A 38 -0.36 -2.66 22.77
N LEU A 39 -0.13 -3.95 22.89
CA LEU A 39 1.22 -4.52 22.85
C LEU A 39 1.61 -4.80 21.40
N PRO A 40 2.88 -4.53 21.03
CA PRO A 40 3.36 -4.84 19.70
C PRO A 40 3.30 -6.35 19.45
N PRO A 41 2.96 -6.77 18.21
CA PRO A 41 2.99 -8.18 17.84
C PRO A 41 4.40 -8.76 17.96
N GLN A 42 4.50 -10.05 18.20
CA GLN A 42 5.78 -10.76 18.27
C GLN A 42 6.15 -11.23 16.87
N PRO A 43 7.34 -10.84 16.35
CA PRO A 43 7.76 -11.27 15.02
C PRO A 43 7.93 -12.80 14.95
N GLU A 44 7.38 -13.42 13.91
CA GLU A 44 7.63 -14.82 13.59
C GLU A 44 8.82 -14.91 12.63
N ALA A 45 9.90 -15.52 13.05
CA ALA A 45 11.19 -15.55 12.32
C ALA A 45 11.68 -14.15 11.90
N GLY A 46 11.39 -13.10 12.67
CA GLY A 46 11.74 -11.72 12.37
C GLY A 46 10.76 -10.99 11.45
N LEU A 47 9.68 -11.65 10.99
CA LEU A 47 8.68 -11.08 10.10
C LEU A 47 7.38 -10.72 10.85
N LEU A 48 6.75 -9.64 10.43
CA LEU A 48 5.43 -9.19 10.83
C LEU A 48 4.54 -9.14 9.60
N PHE A 49 3.34 -9.73 9.68
CA PHE A 49 2.44 -9.90 8.55
C PHE A 49 1.27 -8.92 8.61
N SER A 50 1.09 -8.17 7.54
CA SER A 50 0.02 -7.17 7.40
C SER A 50 -0.72 -7.33 6.07
N CYS A 51 -1.79 -6.57 5.89
CA CYS A 51 -2.45 -6.40 4.61
C CYS A 51 -2.68 -4.91 4.33
N LYS A 52 -2.96 -4.57 3.07
CA LYS A 52 -3.43 -3.22 2.72
C LYS A 52 -4.80 -2.99 3.36
N TYR A 53 -5.06 -1.78 3.85
CA TYR A 53 -6.37 -1.42 4.39
C TYR A 53 -7.49 -1.62 3.35
N GLY A 54 -7.22 -1.34 2.07
CA GLY A 54 -8.13 -1.60 0.95
C GLY A 54 -8.59 -3.06 0.80
N MET A 55 -7.85 -4.02 1.37
CA MET A 55 -8.24 -5.44 1.36
C MET A 55 -9.29 -5.80 2.42
N THR A 56 -9.48 -4.95 3.42
CA THR A 56 -10.39 -5.18 4.56
C THR A 56 -11.83 -4.82 4.22
N THR A 57 -12.80 -5.39 4.94
CA THR A 57 -14.23 -5.09 4.79
C THR A 57 -14.81 -4.58 6.10
N GLY A 58 -15.79 -3.69 6.00
CA GLY A 58 -16.49 -3.03 7.09
C GLY A 58 -17.13 -1.73 6.62
N ALA A 59 -18.15 -1.26 7.33
CA ALA A 59 -18.84 0.00 7.03
C ALA A 59 -18.10 1.23 7.60
N THR A 60 -17.31 1.03 8.65
CA THR A 60 -16.53 2.07 9.32
C THR A 60 -15.03 1.77 9.28
N LEU A 61 -14.23 2.77 9.61
CA LEU A 61 -12.77 2.63 9.75
C LEU A 61 -12.43 1.55 10.80
N GLU A 62 -13.10 1.61 11.96
CA GLU A 62 -12.88 0.68 13.06
C GLU A 62 -13.27 -0.75 12.68
N GLU A 63 -14.41 -0.96 12.02
CA GLU A 63 -14.83 -2.29 11.57
C GLU A 63 -13.81 -2.90 10.61
N ARG A 64 -13.30 -2.11 9.67
CA ARG A 64 -12.30 -2.55 8.71
C ARG A 64 -10.98 -2.90 9.39
N LEU A 65 -10.48 -2.06 10.30
CA LEU A 65 -9.28 -2.36 11.07
C LEU A 65 -9.48 -3.60 11.96
N ALA A 66 -10.61 -3.70 12.64
CA ALA A 66 -10.94 -4.86 13.47
C ALA A 66 -11.00 -6.16 12.66
N SER A 67 -11.44 -6.13 11.39
CA SER A 67 -11.50 -7.32 10.53
C SER A 67 -10.11 -7.89 10.22
N ALA A 68 -9.11 -7.04 10.03
CA ALA A 68 -7.71 -7.46 9.85
C ALA A 68 -7.14 -8.08 11.15
N HIS A 69 -7.38 -7.43 12.30
CA HIS A 69 -6.96 -7.94 13.59
C HIS A 69 -7.60 -9.31 13.90
N ALA A 70 -8.91 -9.45 13.67
CA ALA A 70 -9.66 -10.71 13.86
C ALA A 70 -9.20 -11.83 12.91
N ALA A 71 -8.64 -11.50 11.75
CA ALA A 71 -8.01 -12.45 10.84
C ALA A 71 -6.64 -12.96 11.34
N GLY A 72 -6.04 -12.29 12.33
CA GLY A 72 -4.72 -12.60 12.87
C GLY A 72 -3.58 -11.87 12.19
N MET A 73 -3.88 -10.84 11.37
CA MET A 73 -2.84 -9.96 10.84
C MET A 73 -2.16 -9.19 11.97
N ASP A 74 -0.83 -9.05 11.93
CA ASP A 74 -0.08 -8.27 12.91
C ASP A 74 -0.34 -6.76 12.78
N GLY A 75 -0.79 -6.31 11.61
CA GLY A 75 -1.12 -4.90 11.36
C GLY A 75 -1.71 -4.64 9.99
N VAL A 76 -1.82 -3.36 9.67
CA VAL A 76 -2.36 -2.85 8.40
C VAL A 76 -1.39 -1.83 7.81
N ASP A 77 -1.24 -1.83 6.49
CA ASP A 77 -0.63 -0.77 5.70
C ASP A 77 -1.75 0.13 5.17
N PHE A 78 -1.77 1.39 5.60
CA PHE A 78 -2.95 2.25 5.44
C PHE A 78 -2.91 3.03 4.12
N ASP A 79 -3.78 2.66 3.17
CA ASP A 79 -3.83 3.19 1.81
C ASP A 79 -4.92 4.26 1.58
N ASP A 80 -5.58 4.74 2.65
CA ASP A 80 -6.66 5.74 2.57
C ASP A 80 -6.39 6.98 3.43
N ALA A 81 -5.15 7.48 3.38
CA ALA A 81 -4.73 8.63 4.17
C ALA A 81 -5.48 9.94 3.86
N ALA A 82 -6.19 10.02 2.70
CA ALA A 82 -7.02 11.16 2.34
C ALA A 82 -8.31 11.25 3.16
N SER A 83 -8.85 10.11 3.59
CA SER A 83 -10.17 10.04 4.23
C SER A 83 -10.14 10.28 5.74
N VAL A 84 -8.96 10.36 6.35
CA VAL A 84 -8.80 10.45 7.79
C VAL A 84 -7.87 11.58 8.21
N SER A 85 -8.15 12.18 9.36
CA SER A 85 -7.14 12.99 10.04
C SER A 85 -6.18 12.10 10.85
N PRO A 86 -4.93 12.55 11.10
CA PRO A 86 -3.99 11.79 11.91
C PRO A 86 -4.52 11.35 13.29
N PRO A 87 -5.24 12.20 14.08
CA PRO A 87 -5.85 11.76 15.33
C PRO A 87 -6.90 10.66 15.16
N GLN A 88 -7.79 10.76 14.15
CA GLN A 88 -8.83 9.75 13.90
C GLN A 88 -8.23 8.37 13.65
N LEU A 89 -7.19 8.27 12.81
CA LEU A 89 -6.55 6.98 12.55
C LEU A 89 -5.91 6.41 13.83
N ARG A 90 -5.26 7.26 14.64
CA ARG A 90 -4.70 6.84 15.93
C ARG A 90 -5.78 6.30 16.87
N GLU A 91 -6.89 7.01 17.01
CA GLU A 91 -8.00 6.62 17.88
C GLU A 91 -8.60 5.28 17.43
N ALA A 92 -8.85 5.12 16.13
CA ALA A 92 -9.37 3.87 15.56
C ALA A 92 -8.39 2.70 15.75
N ALA A 93 -7.10 2.91 15.53
CA ALA A 93 -6.08 1.88 15.77
C ALA A 93 -6.05 1.43 17.23
N LEU A 94 -6.10 2.37 18.18
CA LEU A 94 -6.14 2.06 19.60
C LEU A 94 -7.44 1.36 20.02
N ALA A 95 -8.59 1.80 19.50
CA ALA A 95 -9.89 1.22 19.80
C ALA A 95 -10.02 -0.23 19.31
N THR A 96 -9.40 -0.56 18.19
CA THR A 96 -9.49 -1.89 17.56
C THR A 96 -8.35 -2.84 17.92
N GLY A 97 -7.29 -2.33 18.54
CA GLY A 97 -6.09 -3.11 18.80
C GLY A 97 -5.27 -3.42 17.55
N THR A 98 -5.47 -2.66 16.46
CA THR A 98 -4.83 -2.91 15.17
C THR A 98 -3.60 -2.01 14.99
N PHE A 99 -2.44 -2.59 14.72
CA PHE A 99 -1.25 -1.81 14.40
C PHE A 99 -1.32 -1.25 12.97
N ILE A 100 -0.97 0.03 12.84
CA ILE A 100 -0.76 0.67 11.52
C ILE A 100 0.75 0.84 11.35
N HIS A 101 1.36 0.02 10.51
CA HIS A 101 2.82 0.07 10.38
C HIS A 101 3.33 1.12 9.38
N GLY A 102 2.44 1.67 8.57
CA GLY A 102 2.77 2.69 7.58
C GLY A 102 1.55 3.25 6.88
N ALA A 103 1.76 4.29 6.09
CA ALA A 103 0.79 4.83 5.17
C ALA A 103 1.25 4.68 3.73
N ILE A 104 0.30 4.57 2.80
CA ILE A 104 0.56 4.62 1.37
C ILE A 104 0.22 6.02 0.87
N ASN A 105 1.04 6.56 0.00
CA ASN A 105 0.76 7.84 -0.63
C ASN A 105 -0.40 7.67 -1.63
N HIS A 106 -1.61 8.01 -1.21
CA HIS A 106 -2.85 7.76 -1.96
C HIS A 106 -2.96 8.55 -3.27
N ALA A 107 -2.21 9.63 -3.43
CA ALA A 107 -2.29 10.50 -4.61
C ALA A 107 -1.15 10.30 -5.63
N HIS A 108 -0.22 9.40 -5.39
CA HIS A 108 1.01 9.26 -6.19
C HIS A 108 0.78 8.88 -7.67
N TRP A 109 -0.39 8.36 -8.02
CA TRP A 109 -0.75 8.07 -9.41
C TRP A 109 -1.36 9.26 -10.15
N GLN A 110 -2.02 10.17 -9.43
CA GLN A 110 -2.68 11.36 -9.99
C GLN A 110 -1.80 12.61 -9.90
N GLN A 111 -1.02 12.72 -8.84
CA GLN A 111 -0.10 13.82 -8.55
C GLN A 111 1.30 13.26 -8.45
N THR A 112 2.03 13.27 -9.58
CA THR A 112 3.35 12.67 -9.65
C THR A 112 4.46 13.67 -9.28
N LEU A 113 5.44 13.21 -8.50
CA LEU A 113 6.64 13.99 -8.20
C LEU A 113 7.56 14.16 -9.41
N THR A 114 7.39 13.30 -10.44
CA THR A 114 8.09 13.39 -11.72
C THR A 114 7.51 14.43 -12.68
N SER A 115 6.31 14.97 -12.41
CA SER A 115 5.59 15.87 -13.31
C SER A 115 6.45 17.06 -13.80
N PRO A 116 6.37 17.47 -15.06
CA PRO A 116 6.97 18.72 -15.52
C PRO A 116 6.26 19.95 -14.92
N ASP A 117 4.99 19.85 -14.53
CA ASP A 117 4.22 20.91 -13.90
C ASP A 117 4.61 21.08 -12.42
N ALA A 118 5.12 22.26 -12.07
CA ALA A 118 5.55 22.59 -10.72
C ALA A 118 4.38 22.60 -9.71
N ALA A 119 3.16 22.96 -10.14
CA ALA A 119 2.00 22.97 -9.25
C ALA A 119 1.58 21.52 -8.88
N VAL A 120 1.67 20.59 -9.84
CA VAL A 120 1.42 19.15 -9.60
C VAL A 120 2.46 18.60 -8.63
N ARG A 121 3.75 18.92 -8.82
CA ARG A 121 4.80 18.49 -7.89
C ARG A 121 4.62 19.06 -6.48
N ALA A 122 4.22 20.34 -6.36
CA ALA A 122 3.95 20.95 -5.06
C ALA A 122 2.81 20.22 -4.33
N ALA A 123 1.71 19.94 -5.02
CA ALA A 123 0.60 19.17 -4.46
C ALA A 123 1.02 17.74 -4.07
N ALA A 124 1.83 17.08 -4.89
CA ALA A 124 2.39 15.76 -4.58
C ALA A 124 3.29 15.77 -3.33
N LEU A 125 4.12 16.80 -3.18
CA LEU A 125 4.96 17.00 -1.99
C LEU A 125 4.13 17.24 -0.73
N ASP A 126 3.08 18.06 -0.81
CA ASP A 126 2.19 18.33 0.32
C ASP A 126 1.45 17.06 0.74
N ASN A 127 1.01 16.26 -0.23
CA ASN A 127 0.41 14.96 0.04
C ASN A 127 1.40 13.98 0.68
N LEU A 128 2.64 13.91 0.21
CA LEU A 128 3.68 13.08 0.83
C LEU A 128 3.90 13.49 2.30
N LYS A 129 4.00 14.79 2.59
CA LYS A 129 4.13 15.30 3.95
C LYS A 129 2.90 15.00 4.81
N HIS A 130 1.70 15.00 4.23
CA HIS A 130 0.48 14.58 4.92
C HIS A 130 0.55 13.10 5.29
N CYS A 131 0.89 12.21 4.36
CA CYS A 131 1.03 10.77 4.62
C CYS A 131 2.11 10.46 5.69
N ILE A 132 3.21 11.20 5.71
CA ILE A 132 4.23 11.11 6.77
C ILE A 132 3.62 11.41 8.15
N ARG A 133 2.78 12.44 8.27
CA ARG A 133 2.11 12.79 9.53
C ARG A 133 1.04 11.76 9.93
N VAL A 134 0.28 11.24 8.96
CA VAL A 134 -0.72 10.18 9.19
C VAL A 134 -0.05 8.92 9.71
N SER A 135 1.00 8.45 9.04
CA SER A 135 1.78 7.29 9.49
C SER A 135 2.35 7.50 10.90
N HIS A 136 2.98 8.65 11.16
CA HIS A 136 3.54 8.98 12.47
C HIS A 136 2.48 8.96 13.58
N ALA A 137 1.33 9.61 13.37
CA ALA A 137 0.28 9.70 14.37
C ALA A 137 -0.31 8.34 14.76
N ALA A 138 -0.38 7.41 13.81
CA ALA A 138 -0.85 6.05 14.03
C ALA A 138 0.20 5.10 14.61
N GLY A 139 1.44 5.55 14.80
CA GLY A 139 2.55 4.73 15.30
C GLY A 139 3.30 3.98 14.21
N GLY A 140 3.07 4.32 12.94
CA GLY A 140 3.78 3.76 11.79
C GLY A 140 5.24 4.23 11.69
N SER A 141 6.00 3.60 10.80
CA SER A 141 7.43 3.83 10.62
C SER A 141 7.83 4.32 9.22
N GLY A 142 6.88 4.52 8.33
CA GLY A 142 7.19 5.01 6.99
C GLY A 142 6.00 5.13 6.05
N VAL A 143 6.29 5.66 4.88
CA VAL A 143 5.31 5.89 3.80
C VAL A 143 5.78 5.20 2.53
N LEU A 144 4.91 4.36 1.95
CA LEU A 144 5.09 3.84 0.61
C LEU A 144 4.84 4.95 -0.41
N LEU A 145 5.75 5.10 -1.36
CA LEU A 145 5.71 6.11 -2.39
C LEU A 145 6.05 5.54 -3.77
N VAL A 146 5.17 5.73 -4.73
CA VAL A 146 5.52 5.67 -6.15
C VAL A 146 5.98 7.06 -6.59
N ILE A 147 7.20 7.18 -7.08
CA ILE A 147 7.81 8.50 -7.37
C ILE A 147 7.17 9.22 -8.56
N GLY A 148 6.52 8.46 -9.47
CA GLY A 148 5.88 8.97 -10.67
C GLY A 148 5.97 8.04 -11.87
N THR A 149 6.13 8.57 -13.09
CA THR A 149 6.05 7.79 -14.32
C THR A 149 7.05 8.28 -15.39
N LYS A 150 7.55 7.36 -16.22
CA LYS A 150 8.37 7.67 -17.41
C LYS A 150 7.68 8.64 -18.41
N LYS A 151 6.34 8.69 -18.39
CA LYS A 151 5.56 9.59 -19.24
C LYS A 151 5.83 11.07 -18.97
N ASP A 152 6.32 11.41 -17.77
CA ASP A 152 6.67 12.77 -17.37
C ASP A 152 8.01 13.25 -17.96
N GLY A 153 8.67 12.42 -18.75
CA GLY A 153 9.91 12.72 -19.45
C GLY A 153 11.18 12.31 -18.72
N PRO A 154 12.34 12.37 -19.40
CA PRO A 154 13.60 11.81 -18.91
C PRO A 154 14.13 12.48 -17.62
N GLU A 155 13.81 13.75 -17.40
CA GLU A 155 14.20 14.49 -16.20
C GLU A 155 13.28 14.23 -14.99
N GLY A 156 12.26 13.37 -15.16
CA GLY A 156 11.28 13.04 -14.14
C GLY A 156 11.90 12.56 -12.82
N PRO A 157 12.80 11.57 -12.84
CA PRO A 157 13.46 11.08 -11.63
C PRO A 157 14.23 12.16 -10.85
N ASP A 158 14.93 13.08 -11.54
CA ASP A 158 15.65 14.18 -10.90
C ASP A 158 14.69 15.17 -10.24
N ARG A 159 13.61 15.55 -10.95
CA ARG A 159 12.57 16.41 -10.37
C ARG A 159 11.93 15.77 -9.14
N ALA A 160 11.61 14.48 -9.20
CA ALA A 160 11.06 13.75 -8.05
C ALA A 160 12.05 13.73 -6.88
N ARG A 161 13.34 13.50 -7.16
CA ARG A 161 14.39 13.52 -6.14
C ARG A 161 14.47 14.87 -5.43
N ASP A 162 14.45 15.98 -6.16
CA ASP A 162 14.50 17.32 -5.60
C ASP A 162 13.28 17.63 -4.71
N GLU A 163 12.09 17.18 -5.09
CA GLU A 163 10.89 17.34 -4.27
C GLU A 163 10.90 16.44 -3.03
N ILE A 164 11.31 15.17 -3.17
CA ILE A 164 11.38 14.22 -2.04
C ILE A 164 12.37 14.70 -0.99
N LEU A 165 13.52 15.24 -1.39
CA LEU A 165 14.51 15.81 -0.48
C LEU A 165 13.94 16.92 0.43
N LYS A 166 12.91 17.66 -0.01
CA LYS A 166 12.20 18.65 0.81
C LYS A 166 11.29 18.03 1.88
N ALA A 167 10.96 16.74 1.75
CA ALA A 167 10.18 15.99 2.75
C ALA A 167 11.08 15.25 3.77
N VAL A 168 12.32 14.97 3.43
CA VAL A 168 13.26 14.21 4.27
C VAL A 168 13.45 14.81 5.67
N PRO A 169 13.59 16.15 5.87
CA PRO A 169 13.68 16.71 7.23
C PRO A 169 12.46 16.41 8.10
N LEU A 170 11.24 16.44 7.53
CA LEU A 170 10.03 16.09 8.25
C LEU A 170 10.00 14.59 8.58
N ALA A 171 10.36 13.74 7.63
CA ALA A 171 10.44 12.30 7.82
C ALA A 171 11.43 11.96 8.95
N ALA A 172 12.62 12.55 8.94
CA ALA A 172 13.64 12.37 9.97
C ALA A 172 13.16 12.84 11.35
N ALA A 173 12.55 14.02 11.44
CA ALA A 173 12.04 14.57 12.70
C ALA A 173 10.95 13.69 13.34
N LEU A 174 10.16 12.98 12.51
CA LEU A 174 9.08 12.12 12.96
C LEU A 174 9.44 10.63 12.99
N GLY A 175 10.70 10.25 12.75
CA GLY A 175 11.13 8.85 12.74
C GLY A 175 10.50 8.02 11.61
N GLN A 176 10.12 8.67 10.50
CA GLN A 176 9.49 8.03 9.36
C GLN A 176 10.48 7.81 8.23
N ARG A 177 10.27 6.75 7.45
CA ARG A 177 11.03 6.51 6.22
C ARG A 177 10.13 6.72 5.00
N ILE A 178 10.69 7.26 3.92
CA ILE A 178 10.05 7.34 2.60
C ILE A 178 10.55 6.15 1.81
N LEU A 179 9.64 5.25 1.45
CA LEU A 179 9.97 3.96 0.88
C LEU A 179 9.44 3.86 -0.54
N PHE A 180 10.34 3.70 -1.51
CA PHE A 180 9.95 3.59 -2.91
C PHE A 180 9.47 2.20 -3.24
N GLU A 181 8.36 2.11 -3.96
CA GLU A 181 7.83 0.85 -4.49
C GLU A 181 8.26 0.66 -5.94
N ASN A 182 8.65 -0.57 -6.28
CA ASN A 182 8.93 -1.00 -7.65
C ASN A 182 7.63 -1.33 -8.38
N VAL A 183 7.11 -0.38 -9.13
CA VAL A 183 5.90 -0.52 -9.94
C VAL A 183 6.21 -0.46 -11.44
N TRP A 184 5.26 -0.89 -12.27
CA TRP A 184 5.38 -0.88 -13.74
C TRP A 184 5.06 0.49 -14.34
N ASN A 185 5.88 1.47 -14.05
CA ASN A 185 5.75 2.87 -14.47
C ASN A 185 6.81 3.30 -15.50
N GLY A 186 7.65 2.36 -15.95
CA GLY A 186 8.71 2.56 -16.93
C GLY A 186 9.94 3.30 -16.39
N LEU A 187 10.05 3.54 -15.08
CA LEU A 187 11.22 4.21 -14.49
C LEU A 187 12.32 3.22 -14.09
N PHE A 188 11.95 2.09 -13.49
CA PHE A 188 12.90 1.06 -13.04
C PHE A 188 12.80 -0.23 -13.85
N TYR A 189 11.75 -0.35 -14.65
CA TYR A 189 11.54 -1.45 -15.57
C TYR A 189 11.35 -0.93 -17.00
N GLU A 190 11.90 -1.66 -17.94
CA GLU A 190 11.50 -1.54 -19.34
C GLU A 190 10.26 -2.40 -19.56
N ASP A 191 9.11 -1.77 -19.80
CA ASP A 191 7.82 -2.44 -19.87
C ASP A 191 7.77 -3.61 -20.87
N ASP A 192 8.40 -3.44 -22.04
CA ASP A 192 8.53 -4.46 -23.09
C ASP A 192 9.94 -5.10 -23.12
N GLY A 193 10.73 -4.88 -22.06
CA GLY A 193 12.08 -5.38 -21.93
C GLY A 193 12.16 -6.87 -21.54
N PRO A 194 13.37 -7.40 -21.44
CA PRO A 194 13.61 -8.80 -21.07
C PRO A 194 13.15 -9.10 -19.63
N ARG A 195 13.03 -10.39 -19.32
CA ARG A 195 12.60 -10.85 -17.98
C ARG A 195 13.70 -10.87 -16.92
N ASN A 196 14.93 -10.53 -17.26
CA ASN A 196 16.07 -10.52 -16.33
C ASN A 196 16.64 -9.11 -16.19
N GLN A 197 15.81 -8.17 -15.80
CA GLN A 197 16.22 -6.77 -15.67
C GLN A 197 17.08 -6.57 -14.43
N PRO A 198 18.13 -5.74 -14.51
CA PRO A 198 19.05 -5.55 -13.40
C PRO A 198 18.48 -4.64 -12.31
N VAL A 199 18.82 -4.91 -11.06
CA VAL A 199 18.41 -4.11 -9.89
C VAL A 199 19.16 -2.77 -9.80
N GLY A 200 20.33 -2.67 -10.45
CA GLY A 200 21.25 -1.52 -10.33
C GLY A 200 20.56 -0.16 -10.47
N PRO A 201 19.80 0.12 -11.55
CA PRO A 201 19.17 1.44 -11.72
C PRO A 201 18.30 1.88 -10.55
N TRP A 202 17.56 0.94 -9.93
CA TRP A 202 16.74 1.26 -8.76
C TRP A 202 17.56 1.41 -7.48
N ALA A 203 18.53 0.54 -7.26
CA ALA A 203 19.46 0.65 -6.13
C ALA A 203 20.22 1.98 -6.17
N ASP A 204 20.75 2.35 -7.34
CA ASP A 204 21.48 3.62 -7.56
C ASP A 204 20.58 4.83 -7.32
N TYR A 205 19.30 4.77 -7.73
CA TYR A 205 18.35 5.84 -7.46
C TYR A 205 18.11 6.01 -5.95
N ILE A 206 17.90 4.94 -5.20
CA ILE A 206 17.76 4.97 -3.75
C ILE A 206 19.02 5.58 -3.11
N ASP A 207 20.20 5.11 -3.50
CA ASP A 207 21.49 5.55 -2.95
C ASP A 207 21.80 7.00 -3.29
N SER A 208 21.27 7.53 -4.40
CA SER A 208 21.47 8.93 -4.80
C SER A 208 20.97 9.94 -3.77
N PHE A 209 20.02 9.56 -2.92
CA PHE A 209 19.54 10.41 -1.82
C PHE A 209 20.51 10.53 -0.66
N ARG A 210 21.45 9.60 -0.51
CA ARG A 210 22.44 9.57 0.59
C ARG A 210 21.80 9.79 1.97
N SER A 211 20.65 9.17 2.22
CA SER A 211 19.84 9.39 3.40
C SER A 211 19.34 8.07 4.00
N PRO A 212 19.49 7.83 5.32
CA PRO A 212 18.94 6.64 5.97
C PRO A 212 17.41 6.68 6.07
N TRP A 213 16.77 7.81 5.73
CA TRP A 213 15.31 7.98 5.74
C TRP A 213 14.66 7.60 4.40
N ILE A 214 15.46 7.15 3.43
CA ILE A 214 15.01 6.65 2.14
C ILE A 214 15.32 5.16 2.07
N GLY A 215 14.42 4.38 1.45
CA GLY A 215 14.63 2.94 1.26
C GLY A 215 13.65 2.35 0.25
N ALA A 216 13.66 1.03 0.16
CA ALA A 216 12.77 0.26 -0.68
C ALA A 216 11.57 -0.29 0.10
N PHE A 217 10.39 -0.13 -0.45
CA PHE A 217 9.24 -0.99 -0.20
C PHE A 217 9.20 -1.98 -1.36
N PHE A 218 9.86 -3.12 -1.21
CA PHE A 218 10.06 -4.03 -2.32
C PHE A 218 8.86 -4.93 -2.54
N ASP A 219 8.17 -4.77 -3.66
CA ASP A 219 7.09 -5.64 -4.09
C ASP A 219 7.64 -6.84 -4.87
N LEU A 220 7.51 -8.02 -4.25
CA LEU A 220 7.98 -9.28 -4.78
C LEU A 220 7.24 -9.69 -6.06
N GLY A 221 5.92 -9.48 -6.09
CA GLY A 221 5.08 -9.86 -7.21
C GLY A 221 5.24 -8.94 -8.43
N ASN A 222 5.42 -7.64 -8.22
CA ASN A 222 5.71 -6.72 -9.32
C ASN A 222 7.01 -7.10 -10.03
N HIS A 223 8.02 -7.55 -9.25
CA HIS A 223 9.29 -7.96 -9.84
C HIS A 223 9.24 -9.30 -10.56
N ALA A 224 8.40 -10.25 -10.13
CA ALA A 224 8.36 -11.61 -10.68
C ALA A 224 8.14 -11.68 -12.21
N ARG A 225 7.58 -10.62 -12.83
CA ARG A 225 7.52 -10.47 -14.28
C ARG A 225 8.89 -10.24 -14.92
N TYR A 226 9.79 -9.54 -14.23
CA TYR A 226 11.00 -8.96 -14.80
C TYR A 226 12.29 -9.59 -14.32
N GLY A 227 12.23 -10.64 -13.50
CA GLY A 227 13.42 -11.35 -13.09
C GLY A 227 13.24 -12.30 -11.92
N ASP A 228 14.37 -12.82 -11.44
CA ASP A 228 14.43 -13.60 -10.22
C ASP A 228 14.29 -12.68 -9.00
N VAL A 229 13.24 -12.92 -8.23
CA VAL A 229 12.92 -12.15 -7.03
C VAL A 229 14.04 -12.25 -5.99
N ALA A 230 14.66 -13.44 -5.83
CA ALA A 230 15.74 -13.63 -4.87
C ALA A 230 17.02 -12.89 -5.25
N GLU A 231 17.33 -12.76 -6.55
CA GLU A 231 18.46 -11.95 -7.02
C GLU A 231 18.27 -10.47 -6.67
N TRP A 232 17.06 -9.94 -6.85
CA TRP A 232 16.77 -8.56 -6.47
C TRP A 232 16.78 -8.35 -4.97
N VAL A 233 16.29 -9.30 -4.18
CA VAL A 233 16.42 -9.26 -2.71
C VAL A 233 17.88 -9.11 -2.31
N ARG A 234 18.78 -9.92 -2.88
CA ARG A 234 20.23 -9.85 -2.60
C ARG A 234 20.83 -8.51 -3.08
N GLY A 235 20.48 -8.08 -4.29
CA GLY A 235 21.02 -6.87 -4.90
C GLY A 235 20.58 -5.58 -4.18
N LEU A 236 19.37 -5.54 -3.65
CA LEU A 236 18.88 -4.45 -2.82
C LEU A 236 19.49 -4.50 -1.40
N GLY A 237 19.61 -5.70 -0.83
CA GLY A 237 20.20 -5.88 0.48
C GLY A 237 19.56 -4.99 1.55
N PRO A 238 20.36 -4.21 2.31
CA PRO A 238 19.86 -3.38 3.42
C PRO A 238 19.00 -2.19 2.99
N ARG A 239 18.82 -1.94 1.70
CA ARG A 239 17.90 -0.92 1.20
C ARG A 239 16.44 -1.33 1.38
N ILE A 240 16.17 -2.65 1.46
CA ILE A 240 14.82 -3.17 1.75
C ILE A 240 14.46 -2.87 3.20
N VAL A 241 13.41 -2.09 3.38
CA VAL A 241 12.87 -1.74 4.71
C VAL A 241 11.56 -2.47 4.98
N LYS A 242 10.72 -2.60 3.95
CA LYS A 242 9.45 -3.33 3.99
C LYS A 242 9.25 -4.11 2.69
N LEU A 243 8.39 -5.11 2.73
CA LEU A 243 8.02 -5.92 1.58
C LEU A 243 6.53 -5.83 1.29
N ASP A 244 6.18 -5.81 0.01
CA ASP A 244 4.86 -6.23 -0.46
C ASP A 244 4.94 -7.64 -1.02
N ILE A 245 3.91 -8.44 -0.74
CA ILE A 245 3.77 -9.79 -1.25
C ILE A 245 2.44 -9.94 -1.99
N LYS A 246 2.55 -10.34 -3.24
CA LYS A 246 1.44 -10.79 -4.09
C LYS A 246 1.92 -11.88 -5.03
N GLY A 247 1.00 -12.66 -5.55
CA GLY A 247 1.35 -13.68 -6.54
C GLY A 247 1.44 -13.10 -7.94
N TYR A 248 2.34 -13.67 -8.73
CA TYR A 248 2.41 -13.42 -10.17
C TYR A 248 2.70 -14.73 -10.91
N SER A 249 1.91 -15.02 -11.96
CA SER A 249 2.12 -16.15 -12.86
C SER A 249 2.50 -15.66 -14.24
N ASN A 250 3.72 -15.95 -14.66
CA ASN A 250 4.21 -15.68 -16.00
C ASN A 250 3.44 -16.48 -17.06
N ALA A 251 3.09 -17.73 -16.76
CA ALA A 251 2.32 -18.57 -17.66
C ALA A 251 0.94 -17.95 -17.98
N ARG A 252 0.27 -17.41 -16.95
CA ARG A 252 -1.00 -16.70 -17.12
C ARG A 252 -0.81 -15.37 -17.85
N ALA A 253 0.24 -14.62 -17.54
CA ALA A 253 0.56 -13.36 -18.20
C ALA A 253 0.84 -13.55 -19.70
N ASP A 254 1.53 -14.60 -20.08
CA ASP A 254 1.86 -14.90 -21.49
C ASP A 254 0.63 -15.31 -22.30
N SER A 255 -0.35 -15.96 -21.67
CA SER A 255 -1.58 -16.37 -22.33
C SER A 255 -2.68 -15.30 -22.37
N ALA A 256 -2.77 -14.45 -21.34
CA ALA A 256 -3.90 -13.53 -21.14
C ALA A 256 -3.51 -12.04 -21.14
N GLY A 257 -2.21 -11.74 -21.20
CA GLY A 257 -1.65 -10.39 -21.13
C GLY A 257 -1.02 -10.06 -19.77
N ARG A 258 0.03 -9.23 -19.80
CA ARG A 258 0.90 -8.89 -18.66
C ARG A 258 0.13 -8.57 -17.36
N GLY A 259 -0.85 -7.68 -17.43
CA GLY A 259 -1.66 -7.28 -16.26
C GLY A 259 -2.57 -8.38 -15.71
N LYS A 260 -2.78 -9.48 -16.44
CA LYS A 260 -3.56 -10.64 -15.99
C LYS A 260 -2.73 -11.70 -15.27
N GLY A 261 -1.42 -11.48 -15.16
CA GLY A 261 -0.51 -12.37 -14.43
C GLY A 261 -0.65 -12.29 -12.92
N PHE A 262 -1.23 -11.24 -12.35
CA PHE A 262 -1.45 -11.16 -10.91
C PHE A 262 -2.46 -12.22 -10.44
N VAL A 263 -2.07 -12.97 -9.42
CA VAL A 263 -2.79 -14.11 -8.84
C VAL A 263 -2.67 -14.09 -7.31
N ASP A 264 -3.33 -15.01 -6.64
CA ASP A 264 -3.10 -15.24 -5.20
C ASP A 264 -1.65 -15.71 -4.95
N ILE A 265 -1.15 -15.48 -3.73
CA ILE A 265 0.23 -15.79 -3.35
C ILE A 265 0.56 -17.28 -3.58
N ALA A 266 -0.41 -18.16 -3.30
CA ALA A 266 -0.26 -19.60 -3.47
C ALA A 266 -0.19 -20.05 -4.94
N ASP A 267 -0.70 -19.24 -5.87
CA ASP A 267 -0.77 -19.55 -7.31
C ASP A 267 0.39 -18.94 -8.11
N ALA A 268 1.37 -18.34 -7.43
CA ALA A 268 2.49 -17.65 -8.07
C ALA A 268 3.53 -18.64 -8.63
N ASP A 269 4.17 -18.24 -9.72
CA ASP A 269 5.36 -18.95 -10.27
C ASP A 269 6.66 -18.57 -9.50
N ILE A 270 6.55 -17.89 -8.35
CA ILE A 270 7.69 -17.42 -7.56
C ILE A 270 8.28 -18.59 -6.75
N GLU A 271 9.59 -18.80 -6.88
CA GLU A 271 10.32 -19.78 -6.07
C GLU A 271 10.54 -19.27 -4.63
N TRP A 272 9.53 -19.44 -3.78
CA TRP A 272 9.54 -18.94 -2.41
C TRP A 272 10.70 -19.47 -1.57
N THR A 273 11.21 -20.68 -1.85
CA THR A 273 12.38 -21.25 -1.14
C THR A 273 13.62 -20.40 -1.35
N THR A 274 13.87 -19.95 -2.58
CA THR A 274 15.02 -19.09 -2.90
C THR A 274 14.84 -17.68 -2.34
N VAL A 275 13.62 -17.15 -2.35
CA VAL A 275 13.27 -15.85 -1.73
C VAL A 275 13.53 -15.89 -0.23
N ARG A 276 13.06 -16.93 0.48
CA ARG A 276 13.33 -17.11 1.91
C ARG A 276 14.83 -17.17 2.21
N ALA A 277 15.60 -17.90 1.39
CA ALA A 277 17.04 -17.96 1.55
C ALA A 277 17.68 -16.57 1.40
N ALA A 278 17.32 -15.84 0.35
CA ALA A 278 17.83 -14.50 0.09
C ALA A 278 17.48 -13.49 1.22
N LEU A 279 16.25 -13.53 1.75
CA LEU A 279 15.85 -12.69 2.88
C LEU A 279 16.68 -12.99 4.15
N ARG A 280 16.98 -14.26 4.42
CA ARG A 280 17.87 -14.65 5.54
C ARG A 280 19.32 -14.21 5.30
N GLU A 281 19.83 -14.35 4.09
CA GLU A 281 21.18 -13.93 3.71
C GLU A 281 21.42 -12.44 3.94
N ILE A 282 20.42 -11.60 3.63
CA ILE A 282 20.50 -10.15 3.87
C ILE A 282 20.14 -9.75 5.30
N GLY A 283 19.69 -10.69 6.14
CA GLY A 283 19.26 -10.43 7.51
C GLY A 283 17.96 -9.60 7.59
N PHE A 284 17.05 -9.73 6.61
CA PHE A 284 15.81 -8.97 6.60
C PHE A 284 14.94 -9.32 7.81
N THR A 285 14.51 -8.28 8.51
CA THR A 285 13.48 -8.33 9.56
C THR A 285 12.53 -7.17 9.38
N GLY A 286 11.24 -7.39 9.56
CA GLY A 286 10.28 -6.28 9.45
C GLY A 286 8.93 -6.69 8.87
N TRP A 287 8.24 -5.69 8.34
CA TRP A 287 6.87 -5.83 7.84
C TRP A 287 6.82 -6.38 6.43
N VAL A 288 5.90 -7.33 6.23
CA VAL A 288 5.49 -7.84 4.93
C VAL A 288 4.00 -7.60 4.80
N SER A 289 3.59 -6.84 3.78
CA SER A 289 2.19 -6.48 3.54
C SER A 289 1.63 -7.26 2.35
N ALA A 290 0.47 -7.91 2.53
CA ALA A 290 -0.23 -8.54 1.41
C ALA A 290 -0.87 -7.48 0.53
N GLU A 291 -0.78 -7.67 -0.80
CA GLU A 291 -1.47 -6.88 -1.81
C GLU A 291 -2.13 -7.78 -2.85
N VAL A 292 -3.20 -8.43 -2.44
CA VAL A 292 -4.02 -9.34 -3.27
C VAL A 292 -5.51 -9.01 -3.12
N GLY A 293 -6.37 -9.74 -3.80
CA GLY A 293 -7.82 -9.59 -3.62
C GLY A 293 -8.21 -9.77 -2.14
N GLY A 294 -8.81 -8.73 -1.57
CA GLY A 294 -9.29 -8.72 -0.18
C GLY A 294 -10.63 -9.43 0.00
N GLY A 295 -11.25 -9.24 1.18
CA GLY A 295 -12.53 -9.82 1.53
C GLY A 295 -12.79 -9.79 3.02
N ASP A 296 -13.65 -10.69 3.48
CA ASP A 296 -13.98 -10.84 4.89
C ASP A 296 -12.82 -11.41 5.73
N THR A 297 -13.04 -11.54 7.02
CA THR A 297 -12.05 -12.07 7.97
C THR A 297 -11.55 -13.47 7.59
N ALA A 298 -12.41 -14.32 7.00
CA ALA A 298 -12.00 -15.66 6.56
C ALA A 298 -11.04 -15.58 5.37
N ARG A 299 -11.33 -14.69 4.40
CA ARG A 299 -10.44 -14.43 3.27
C ARG A 299 -9.09 -13.86 3.74
N LEU A 300 -9.09 -12.87 4.62
CA LEU A 300 -7.85 -12.29 5.15
C LEU A 300 -7.01 -13.33 5.91
N ARG A 301 -7.66 -14.24 6.67
CA ARG A 301 -6.96 -15.36 7.32
C ARG A 301 -6.31 -16.31 6.31
N SER A 302 -7.03 -16.66 5.24
CA SER A 302 -6.47 -17.47 4.15
C SER A 302 -5.26 -16.80 3.48
N VAL A 303 -5.31 -15.46 3.29
CA VAL A 303 -4.16 -14.70 2.78
C VAL A 303 -2.98 -14.79 3.73
N LEU A 304 -3.19 -14.60 5.03
CA LEU A 304 -2.13 -14.71 6.05
C LEU A 304 -1.47 -16.10 6.02
N GLU A 305 -2.27 -17.16 5.90
CA GLU A 305 -1.72 -18.54 5.79
C GLU A 305 -0.88 -18.71 4.52
N GLN A 306 -1.29 -18.11 3.40
CA GLN A 306 -0.51 -18.14 2.16
C GLN A 306 0.82 -17.37 2.34
N MET A 307 0.81 -16.20 2.97
CA MET A 307 2.03 -15.43 3.27
C MET A 307 2.99 -16.24 4.13
N LYS A 308 2.49 -16.86 5.20
CA LYS A 308 3.30 -17.68 6.11
C LYS A 308 3.91 -18.89 5.39
N ARG A 309 3.12 -19.60 4.59
CA ARG A 309 3.66 -20.71 3.75
C ARG A 309 4.75 -20.22 2.77
N ALA A 310 4.54 -19.07 2.15
CA ALA A 310 5.50 -18.51 1.21
C ALA A 310 6.81 -18.11 1.88
N LEU A 311 6.76 -17.47 3.05
CA LEU A 311 7.94 -16.82 3.65
C LEU A 311 8.53 -17.53 4.87
N LEU A 312 7.79 -18.43 5.52
CA LEU A 312 8.29 -19.24 6.64
C LEU A 312 8.54 -20.69 6.22
N GLY A 313 7.71 -21.25 5.35
CA GLY A 313 7.80 -22.62 4.82
C GLY A 313 6.72 -23.54 5.33
#